data_41ef7869d6bdf1c23048203062935189
#
_entry.id   41ef7869d6bdf1c23048203062935189
#
_cell.length_a   1.000
_cell.length_b   1.000
_cell.length_c   1.000
_cell.angle_alpha   90.00
_cell.angle_beta   90.00
_cell.angle_gamma   90.00
#
_symmetry.space_group_name_H-M   'P 1'
#
loop_
_entity.id
_entity.type
_entity.pdbx_description
1 polymer ?
#
loop_
_entity_poly.entity_id
_entity_poly.type
_entity_poly.pdbx_seq_one_letter_code
_entity_poly.pdbx_strand_id
1 'polypeptide(L)'
;MLKKYNLSELFPEKFSPREAQKEALDKIDQAWSNGKKYVIACLPTGIGKSHIALSAAKSSTNIDDERKRDVLAYQIYRMNQHGEYAYDLDHKNKPLYGSFVLTITKSLQDQYSDLFPDMHCFKGKNNYQCQVDLQQTADFAPCLYSKKIKDKCFNSCICPYYEAKNKGVYSQVYMIK
;
A
#
# COMPACT_ATOMS: atom_id res chain seq x y z
N MET A 1 16.44 5.24 16.32
CA MET A 1 15.32 5.17 17.29
C MET A 1 14.06 5.62 16.57
N LEU A 2 13.06 4.76 16.37
CA LEU A 2 11.81 5.15 15.71
C LEU A 2 11.12 6.22 16.57
N LYS A 3 10.77 7.35 15.97
CA LYS A 3 10.05 8.41 16.65
C LYS A 3 8.68 7.84 17.05
N LYS A 4 8.40 7.79 18.34
CA LYS A 4 7.15 7.23 18.87
C LYS A 4 6.05 8.27 18.62
N TYR A 5 5.21 8.02 17.63
CA TYR A 5 4.01 8.81 17.39
C TYR A 5 2.85 8.18 18.18
N ASN A 6 2.04 9.01 18.80
CA ASN A 6 0.75 8.60 19.32
C ASN A 6 -0.17 8.28 18.13
N LEU A 7 -0.73 7.07 18.05
CA LEU A 7 -1.59 6.66 16.95
C LEU A 7 -2.79 7.58 16.74
N SER A 8 -3.27 8.22 17.80
CA SER A 8 -4.35 9.20 17.74
C SER A 8 -3.98 10.47 16.99
N GLU A 9 -2.69 10.86 16.96
CA GLU A 9 -2.19 12.01 16.20
C GLU A 9 -2.13 11.72 14.70
N LEU A 10 -2.07 10.45 14.32
CA LEU A 10 -2.07 9.99 12.94
C LEU A 10 -3.49 9.75 12.37
N PHE A 11 -4.52 10.09 13.15
CA PHE A 11 -5.89 9.98 12.70
C PHE A 11 -6.13 10.86 11.46
N PRO A 12 -6.98 10.44 10.50
CA PRO A 12 -7.22 11.22 9.29
C PRO A 12 -7.65 12.66 9.61
N GLU A 13 -6.98 13.66 9.04
CA GLU A 13 -7.13 15.08 9.39
C GLU A 13 -8.56 15.62 9.30
N LYS A 14 -9.36 15.05 8.40
CA LYS A 14 -10.77 15.44 8.21
C LYS A 14 -11.69 14.99 9.35
N PHE A 15 -11.19 14.18 10.28
CA PHE A 15 -11.99 13.55 11.32
C PHE A 15 -11.33 13.69 12.69
N SER A 16 -12.13 13.83 13.71
CA SER A 16 -11.66 13.76 15.10
C SER A 16 -11.98 12.38 15.68
N PRO A 17 -11.02 11.71 16.31
CA PRO A 17 -11.27 10.40 16.89
C PRO A 17 -12.26 10.50 18.06
N ARG A 18 -13.26 9.63 18.07
CA ARG A 18 -14.20 9.46 19.20
C ARG A 18 -13.48 8.76 20.34
N GLU A 19 -14.01 8.85 21.56
CA GLU A 19 -13.38 8.27 22.75
C GLU A 19 -13.07 6.78 22.60
N ALA A 20 -14.03 5.99 22.12
CA ALA A 20 -13.83 4.56 21.88
C ALA A 20 -12.76 4.26 20.79
N GLN A 21 -12.55 5.18 19.84
CA GLN A 21 -11.48 5.05 18.85
C GLN A 21 -10.11 5.37 19.46
N LYS A 22 -10.04 6.40 20.31
CA LYS A 22 -8.81 6.74 21.04
C LYS A 22 -8.40 5.58 21.94
N GLU A 23 -9.32 5.05 22.72
CA GLU A 23 -9.06 3.89 23.59
C GLU A 23 -8.53 2.69 22.80
N ALA A 24 -9.10 2.41 21.61
CA ALA A 24 -8.63 1.34 20.76
C ALA A 24 -7.21 1.60 20.22
N LEU A 25 -6.92 2.84 19.79
CA LEU A 25 -5.59 3.23 19.30
C LEU A 25 -4.55 3.17 20.40
N ASP A 26 -4.89 3.62 21.62
CA ASP A 26 -4.00 3.57 22.78
C ASP A 26 -3.65 2.12 23.17
N LYS A 27 -4.62 1.22 23.12
CA LYS A 27 -4.37 -0.21 23.35
C LYS A 27 -3.48 -0.83 22.30
N ILE A 28 -3.63 -0.46 21.02
CA ILE A 28 -2.76 -0.90 19.93
C ILE A 28 -1.34 -0.38 20.16
N ASP A 29 -1.20 0.92 20.45
CA ASP A 29 0.11 1.55 20.69
C ASP A 29 0.82 0.94 21.90
N GLN A 30 0.09 0.69 22.98
CA GLN A 30 0.61 0.02 24.17
C GLN A 30 1.09 -1.40 23.85
N ALA A 31 0.32 -2.16 23.05
CA ALA A 31 0.70 -3.51 22.67
C ALA A 31 2.01 -3.51 21.88
N TRP A 32 2.16 -2.60 20.89
CA TRP A 32 3.38 -2.47 20.11
C TRP A 32 4.56 -1.96 20.94
N SER A 33 4.33 -1.02 21.84
CA SER A 33 5.35 -0.53 22.79
C SER A 33 5.88 -1.64 23.70
N ASN A 34 5.02 -2.61 24.03
CA ASN A 34 5.37 -3.80 24.80
C ASN A 34 5.99 -4.91 23.92
N GLY A 35 6.38 -4.63 22.68
CA GLY A 35 7.06 -5.55 21.77
C GLY A 35 6.15 -6.60 21.12
N LYS A 36 4.82 -6.44 21.18
CA LYS A 36 3.91 -7.35 20.48
C LYS A 36 4.01 -7.13 18.98
N LYS A 37 4.27 -8.20 18.22
CA LYS A 37 4.37 -8.17 16.76
C LYS A 37 3.00 -8.19 16.08
N TYR A 38 2.02 -8.79 16.73
CA TYR A 38 0.65 -8.96 16.21
C TYR A 38 -0.36 -8.41 17.20
N VAL A 39 -1.32 -7.66 16.67
CA VAL A 39 -2.45 -7.14 17.46
C VAL A 39 -3.74 -7.51 16.73
N ILE A 40 -4.67 -8.13 17.45
CA ILE A 40 -6.01 -8.42 16.96
C ILE A 40 -6.98 -7.53 17.72
N ALA A 41 -7.62 -6.60 17.04
CA ALA A 41 -8.60 -5.69 17.60
C ALA A 41 -10.03 -6.12 17.21
N CYS A 42 -10.80 -6.62 18.19
CA CYS A 42 -12.21 -6.92 18.02
C CYS A 42 -13.02 -5.67 18.38
N LEU A 43 -13.61 -5.03 17.39
CA LEU A 43 -14.30 -3.77 17.56
C LEU A 43 -15.76 -3.86 17.06
N PRO A 44 -16.72 -3.21 17.72
CA PRO A 44 -18.12 -3.20 17.29
C PRO A 44 -18.29 -2.62 15.87
N THR A 45 -19.39 -2.95 15.22
CA THR A 45 -19.81 -2.30 13.97
C THR A 45 -20.10 -0.82 14.23
N GLY A 46 -19.82 0.04 13.25
CA GLY A 46 -20.08 1.48 13.34
C GLY A 46 -19.03 2.30 14.11
N ILE A 47 -18.07 1.67 14.80
CA ILE A 47 -17.03 2.41 15.54
C ILE A 47 -16.04 3.15 14.61
N GLY A 48 -16.01 2.85 13.33
CA GLY A 48 -15.04 3.44 12.40
C GLY A 48 -13.70 2.70 12.34
N LYS A 49 -13.76 1.36 12.26
CA LYS A 49 -12.56 0.49 12.16
C LYS A 49 -11.58 0.91 11.09
N SER A 50 -12.07 1.41 9.95
CA SER A 50 -11.25 1.87 8.84
C SER A 50 -10.31 3.00 9.23
N HIS A 51 -10.79 3.95 10.03
CA HIS A 51 -9.98 5.07 10.52
C HIS A 51 -8.91 4.61 11.51
N ILE A 52 -9.27 3.68 12.41
CA ILE A 52 -8.33 3.06 13.36
C ILE A 52 -7.23 2.30 12.60
N ALA A 53 -7.63 1.47 11.62
CA ALA A 53 -6.70 0.71 10.80
C ALA A 53 -5.76 1.62 10.01
N LEU A 54 -6.25 2.76 9.49
CA LEU A 54 -5.43 3.71 8.76
C LEU A 54 -4.45 4.44 9.68
N SER A 55 -4.86 4.87 10.87
CA SER A 55 -3.95 5.46 11.85
C SER A 55 -2.81 4.51 12.19
N ALA A 56 -3.15 3.24 12.43
CA ALA A 56 -2.17 2.18 12.66
C ALA A 56 -1.25 1.96 11.45
N ALA A 57 -1.79 1.96 10.23
CA ALA A 57 -1.01 1.84 9.00
C ALA A 57 -0.05 3.03 8.81
N LYS A 58 -0.50 4.25 9.06
CA LYS A 58 0.32 5.46 8.95
C LYS A 58 1.50 5.47 9.93
N SER A 59 1.38 4.86 11.09
CA SER A 59 2.46 4.83 12.07
C SER A 59 3.73 4.14 11.56
N SER A 60 3.58 3.13 10.71
CA SER A 60 4.72 2.42 10.11
C SER A 60 5.34 3.17 8.92
N THR A 61 4.66 4.18 8.39
CA THR A 61 5.14 5.00 7.28
C THR A 61 5.86 6.25 7.73
N ASN A 62 5.78 6.58 9.00
CA ASN A 62 6.43 7.75 9.60
C ASN A 62 7.91 7.46 9.89
N ILE A 63 8.62 7.17 8.82
CA ILE A 63 10.05 6.94 8.81
C ILE A 63 10.75 8.30 8.86
N ASP A 64 11.90 8.36 9.53
CA ASP A 64 12.77 9.54 9.52
C ASP A 64 12.97 10.06 8.09
N ASP A 65 12.95 11.39 7.93
CA ASP A 65 13.13 12.03 6.63
C ASP A 65 14.44 11.63 5.93
N GLU A 66 15.43 11.20 6.71
CA GLU A 66 16.70 10.65 6.23
C GLU A 66 16.48 9.31 5.50
N ARG A 67 15.75 8.38 6.11
CA ARG A 67 15.40 7.10 5.47
C ARG A 67 14.49 7.25 4.26
N LYS A 68 13.57 8.23 4.27
CA LYS A 68 12.75 8.55 3.08
C LYS A 68 13.63 9.04 1.94
N ARG A 69 14.62 9.88 2.24
CA ARG A 69 15.60 10.36 1.26
C ARG A 69 16.45 9.23 0.69
N ASP A 70 16.92 8.31 1.52
CA ASP A 70 17.70 7.16 1.08
C ASP A 70 16.90 6.24 0.15
N VAL A 71 15.64 5.94 0.49
CA VAL A 71 14.75 5.15 -0.37
C VAL A 71 14.50 5.86 -1.69
N LEU A 72 14.20 7.17 -1.66
CA LEU A 72 13.95 7.96 -2.87
C LEU A 72 15.22 8.08 -3.72
N ALA A 73 16.37 8.34 -3.12
CA ALA A 73 17.65 8.40 -3.82
C ALA A 73 17.99 7.08 -4.51
N TYR A 74 17.75 5.96 -3.83
CA TYR A 74 17.94 4.63 -4.41
C TYR A 74 16.96 4.37 -5.58
N GLN A 75 15.70 4.75 -5.45
CA GLN A 75 14.71 4.63 -6.51
C GLN A 75 15.11 5.44 -7.75
N ILE A 76 15.54 6.69 -7.56
CA ILE A 76 16.02 7.57 -8.64
C ILE A 76 17.28 6.97 -9.28
N TYR A 77 18.23 6.47 -8.49
CA TYR A 77 19.42 5.82 -8.98
C TYR A 77 19.09 4.63 -9.89
N ARG A 78 18.16 3.77 -9.46
CA ARG A 78 17.74 2.61 -10.25
C ARG A 78 17.01 3.01 -11.54
N MET A 79 16.15 4.02 -11.49
CA MET A 79 15.50 4.56 -12.69
C MET A 79 16.50 5.08 -13.71
N ASN A 80 17.57 5.77 -13.28
CA ASN A 80 18.59 6.32 -14.15
C ASN A 80 19.52 5.25 -14.75
N GLN A 81 19.79 4.17 -14.03
CA GLN A 81 20.70 3.10 -14.48
C GLN A 81 20.07 2.16 -15.50
N HIS A 82 18.80 1.90 -15.41
CA HIS A 82 18.15 0.83 -16.19
C HIS A 82 17.12 1.32 -17.19
N GLY A 83 16.80 2.64 -17.22
CA GLY A 83 15.75 3.18 -18.08
C GLY A 83 14.37 2.55 -17.86
N GLU A 84 14.25 1.72 -16.84
CA GLU A 84 13.12 0.89 -16.52
C GLU A 84 12.65 1.21 -15.11
N TYR A 85 11.37 1.10 -14.87
CA TYR A 85 10.85 0.85 -13.53
C TYR A 85 11.45 -0.49 -13.06
N ALA A 86 12.64 -0.43 -12.48
CA ALA A 86 13.37 -1.61 -12.10
C ALA A 86 12.56 -2.40 -11.08
N TYR A 87 11.94 -3.45 -11.52
CA TYR A 87 11.42 -4.50 -10.67
C TYR A 87 12.65 -5.17 -10.05
N ASP A 88 13.05 -4.68 -8.89
CA ASP A 88 14.16 -5.27 -8.16
C ASP A 88 13.69 -6.60 -7.59
N LEU A 89 14.13 -7.67 -8.21
CA LEU A 89 13.99 -9.03 -7.67
C LEU A 89 14.83 -9.22 -6.39
N ASP A 90 15.67 -8.27 -6.06
CA ASP A 90 16.51 -8.26 -4.87
C ASP A 90 15.81 -7.67 -3.62
N HIS A 91 14.49 -7.66 -3.60
CA HIS A 91 13.70 -7.26 -2.41
C HIS A 91 13.97 -8.12 -1.16
N LYS A 92 14.72 -9.20 -1.29
CA LYS A 92 15.01 -10.10 -0.15
C LYS A 92 15.77 -9.43 0.99
N ASN A 93 16.45 -8.32 0.74
CA ASN A 93 17.35 -7.69 1.71
C ASN A 93 17.04 -6.22 2.03
N LYS A 94 15.96 -5.64 1.48
CA LYS A 94 15.61 -4.24 1.77
C LYS A 94 14.30 -4.14 2.51
N PRO A 95 14.25 -3.36 3.60
CA PRO A 95 13.00 -3.16 4.30
C PRO A 95 12.02 -2.46 3.35
N LEU A 96 10.88 -3.11 3.09
CA LEU A 96 9.73 -2.45 2.49
C LEU A 96 9.22 -1.43 3.51
N TYR A 97 9.30 -0.16 3.15
CA TYR A 97 8.74 0.91 3.96
C TYR A 97 7.32 1.16 3.50
N GLY A 98 6.40 1.05 4.43
CA GLY A 98 5.00 1.28 4.17
C GLY A 98 4.10 0.22 4.80
N SER A 99 2.81 0.41 4.66
CA SER A 99 1.81 -0.48 5.20
C SER A 99 0.91 -1.02 4.12
N PHE A 100 0.47 -2.27 4.30
CA PHE A 100 -0.53 -2.89 3.46
C PHE A 100 -1.86 -2.98 4.21
N VAL A 101 -2.91 -2.41 3.62
CA VAL A 101 -4.28 -2.57 4.11
C VAL A 101 -4.98 -3.58 3.20
N LEU A 102 -5.33 -4.74 3.76
CA LEU A 102 -6.01 -5.79 3.03
C LEU A 102 -7.51 -5.70 3.25
N THR A 103 -8.29 -5.71 2.19
CA THR A 103 -9.75 -5.72 2.24
C THR A 103 -10.33 -6.88 1.44
N ILE A 104 -11.50 -7.40 1.88
CA ILE A 104 -12.13 -8.56 1.26
C ILE A 104 -12.97 -8.15 0.04
N THR A 105 -13.53 -6.93 0.02
CA THR A 105 -14.49 -6.50 -1.00
C THR A 105 -14.01 -5.27 -1.78
N LYS A 106 -14.44 -5.17 -3.05
CA LYS A 106 -14.19 -3.99 -3.90
C LYS A 106 -14.84 -2.73 -3.30
N SER A 107 -16.04 -2.86 -2.77
CA SER A 107 -16.81 -1.76 -2.14
C SER A 107 -16.02 -1.12 -0.99
N LEU A 108 -15.33 -1.92 -0.17
CA LEU A 108 -14.43 -1.40 0.85
C LEU A 108 -13.21 -0.72 0.25
N GLN A 109 -12.64 -1.25 -0.84
CA GLN A 109 -11.52 -0.58 -1.53
C GLN A 109 -11.92 0.79 -2.07
N ASP A 110 -13.08 0.87 -2.73
CA ASP A 110 -13.59 2.12 -3.28
C ASP A 110 -13.85 3.12 -2.14
N GLN A 111 -14.49 2.69 -1.05
CA GLN A 111 -14.70 3.52 0.14
C GLN A 111 -13.39 4.03 0.74
N TYR A 112 -12.36 3.18 0.82
CA TYR A 112 -11.04 3.61 1.33
C TYR A 112 -10.37 4.60 0.38
N SER A 113 -10.45 4.40 -0.93
CA SER A 113 -9.89 5.32 -1.92
C SER A 113 -10.53 6.70 -1.85
N ASP A 114 -11.85 6.75 -1.63
CA ASP A 114 -12.60 8.01 -1.52
C ASP A 114 -12.27 8.77 -0.22
N LEU A 115 -12.13 8.02 0.87
CA LEU A 115 -11.85 8.62 2.19
C LEU A 115 -10.38 8.98 2.38
N PHE A 116 -9.47 8.30 1.68
CA PHE A 116 -8.04 8.40 1.89
C PHE A 116 -7.28 8.47 0.55
N PRO A 117 -7.28 9.63 -0.12
CA PRO A 117 -6.70 9.80 -1.45
C PRO A 117 -5.19 9.52 -1.51
N ASP A 118 -4.50 9.58 -0.36
CA ASP A 118 -3.07 9.27 -0.26
C ASP A 118 -2.77 7.76 -0.30
N MET A 119 -3.81 6.93 -0.24
CA MET A 119 -3.66 5.49 -0.33
C MET A 119 -3.70 5.03 -1.79
N HIS A 120 -2.71 4.24 -2.18
CA HIS A 120 -2.76 3.58 -3.48
C HIS A 120 -3.57 2.29 -3.40
N CYS A 121 -4.66 2.24 -4.19
CA CYS A 121 -5.54 1.07 -4.27
C CYS A 121 -5.10 0.15 -5.42
N PHE A 122 -4.77 -1.10 -5.08
CA PHE A 122 -4.42 -2.12 -6.06
C PHE A 122 -5.47 -3.22 -6.10
N LYS A 123 -6.12 -3.35 -7.24
CA LYS A 123 -7.20 -4.33 -7.47
C LYS A 123 -6.66 -5.62 -8.10
N GLY A 124 -7.44 -6.68 -8.05
CA GLY A 124 -7.10 -7.93 -8.76
C GLY A 124 -7.03 -7.74 -10.27
N LYS A 125 -6.31 -8.62 -10.97
CA LYS A 125 -6.04 -8.55 -12.43
C LYS A 125 -7.30 -8.37 -13.29
N ASN A 126 -8.40 -8.96 -12.87
CA ASN A 126 -9.69 -8.86 -13.57
C ASN A 126 -10.32 -7.45 -13.58
N ASN A 127 -9.71 -6.48 -12.92
CA ASN A 127 -10.15 -5.08 -12.94
C ASN A 127 -9.36 -4.21 -13.91
N TYR A 128 -8.40 -4.79 -14.61
CA TYR A 128 -7.55 -4.06 -15.55
C TYR A 128 -7.71 -4.63 -16.95
N GLN A 129 -8.04 -3.77 -17.90
CA GLN A 129 -8.17 -4.12 -19.32
C GLN A 129 -6.79 -4.45 -19.90
N CYS A 130 -6.69 -5.55 -20.65
CA CYS A 130 -5.46 -5.85 -21.40
C CYS A 130 -5.32 -4.88 -22.59
N GLN A 131 -4.15 -4.29 -22.76
CA GLN A 131 -3.88 -3.37 -23.87
C GLN A 131 -3.37 -4.07 -25.14
N VAL A 132 -3.07 -5.35 -25.04
CA VAL A 132 -2.67 -6.19 -26.19
C VAL A 132 -3.87 -6.91 -26.79
N ASP A 133 -4.82 -7.29 -25.95
CA ASP A 133 -6.07 -7.91 -26.33
C ASP A 133 -7.22 -7.20 -25.58
N LEU A 134 -7.85 -6.26 -26.25
CA LEU A 134 -8.90 -5.42 -25.68
C LEU A 134 -10.21 -6.19 -25.38
N GLN A 135 -10.32 -7.44 -25.76
CA GLN A 135 -11.47 -8.27 -25.40
C GLN A 135 -11.28 -8.97 -24.06
N GLN A 136 -10.07 -8.90 -23.50
CA GLN A 136 -9.71 -9.60 -22.27
C GLN A 136 -9.22 -8.67 -21.17
N THR A 137 -9.35 -9.13 -19.95
CA THR A 137 -8.77 -8.50 -18.77
C THR A 137 -7.39 -9.10 -18.46
N ALA A 138 -6.62 -8.47 -17.57
CA ALA A 138 -5.23 -8.86 -17.30
C ALA A 138 -5.08 -10.26 -16.67
N ASP A 139 -6.15 -10.87 -16.16
CA ASP A 139 -6.17 -12.24 -15.63
C ASP A 139 -6.27 -13.32 -16.72
N PHE A 140 -6.71 -12.94 -17.94
CA PHE A 140 -6.73 -13.81 -19.11
C PHE A 140 -5.80 -13.33 -20.26
N ALA A 141 -4.95 -12.37 -19.96
CA ALA A 141 -4.12 -11.72 -20.94
C ALA A 141 -3.08 -12.67 -21.60
N PRO A 142 -2.76 -12.46 -22.89
CA PRO A 142 -1.79 -13.30 -23.62
C PRO A 142 -0.39 -13.36 -22.99
N CYS A 143 -0.02 -12.38 -22.19
CA CYS A 143 1.26 -12.35 -21.47
C CYS A 143 1.37 -13.43 -20.37
N LEU A 144 0.28 -14.07 -19.97
CA LEU A 144 0.32 -15.22 -19.05
C LEU A 144 0.93 -16.46 -19.70
N TYR A 145 0.81 -16.56 -21.02
CA TYR A 145 1.24 -17.73 -21.79
C TYR A 145 2.47 -17.48 -22.66
N SER A 146 2.90 -16.23 -22.79
CA SER A 146 4.02 -15.84 -23.63
C SER A 146 4.96 -14.87 -22.91
N LYS A 147 6.18 -15.34 -22.63
CA LYS A 147 7.23 -14.52 -22.00
C LYS A 147 7.57 -13.29 -22.87
N LYS A 148 7.65 -13.46 -24.21
CA LYS A 148 7.93 -12.36 -25.13
C LYS A 148 6.90 -11.23 -25.03
N ILE A 149 5.61 -11.58 -24.95
CA ILE A 149 4.53 -10.60 -24.78
C ILE A 149 4.62 -9.96 -23.39
N LYS A 150 4.91 -10.74 -22.36
CA LYS A 150 5.07 -10.24 -20.99
C LYS A 150 6.20 -9.20 -20.90
N ASP A 151 7.36 -9.52 -21.47
CA ASP A 151 8.52 -8.63 -21.45
C ASP A 151 8.22 -7.35 -22.24
N LYS A 152 7.56 -7.46 -23.41
CA LYS A 152 7.13 -6.30 -24.19
C LYS A 152 6.15 -5.41 -23.43
N CYS A 153 5.12 -5.97 -22.78
CA CYS A 153 4.15 -5.21 -21.98
C CYS A 153 4.81 -4.52 -20.79
N PHE A 154 5.75 -5.20 -20.15
CA PHE A 154 6.47 -4.67 -19.00
C PHE A 154 7.37 -3.49 -19.40
N ASN A 155 8.16 -3.66 -20.48
CA ASN A 155 9.11 -2.64 -20.94
C ASN A 155 8.44 -1.42 -21.58
N SER A 156 7.27 -1.59 -22.19
CA SER A 156 6.54 -0.49 -22.82
C SER A 156 5.64 0.29 -21.88
N CYS A 157 5.53 -0.10 -20.60
CA CYS A 157 4.69 0.52 -19.57
C CYS A 157 3.20 0.70 -19.99
N ILE A 158 2.74 -0.07 -20.98
CA ILE A 158 1.36 0.05 -21.50
C ILE A 158 0.32 -0.74 -20.69
N CYS A 159 0.75 -1.60 -19.79
CA CYS A 159 -0.14 -2.46 -19.04
C CYS A 159 -0.67 -1.76 -17.78
N PRO A 160 -1.99 -1.44 -17.69
CA PRO A 160 -2.55 -0.76 -16.52
C PRO A 160 -2.39 -1.55 -15.22
N TYR A 161 -2.36 -2.88 -15.29
CA TYR A 161 -2.09 -3.72 -14.13
C TYR A 161 -0.68 -3.53 -13.59
N TYR A 162 0.34 -3.56 -14.47
CA TYR A 162 1.73 -3.36 -14.06
C TYR A 162 1.99 -1.92 -13.62
N GLU A 163 1.35 -0.94 -14.26
CA GLU A 163 1.40 0.45 -13.85
C GLU A 163 0.85 0.63 -12.42
N ALA A 164 -0.35 0.10 -12.15
CA ALA A 164 -0.95 0.15 -10.82
C ALA A 164 -0.09 -0.56 -9.77
N LYS A 165 0.49 -1.72 -10.13
CA LYS A 165 1.39 -2.45 -9.26
C LYS A 165 2.65 -1.66 -8.94
N ASN A 166 3.26 -1.02 -9.93
CA ASN A 166 4.45 -0.19 -9.74
C ASN A 166 4.15 1.04 -8.87
N LYS A 167 3.05 1.76 -9.17
CA LYS A 167 2.61 2.88 -8.32
C LYS A 167 2.44 2.47 -6.86
N GLY A 168 1.93 1.26 -6.62
CA GLY A 168 1.77 0.73 -5.28
C GLY A 168 3.08 0.52 -4.52
N VAL A 169 4.11 0.04 -5.20
CA VAL A 169 5.43 -0.17 -4.57
C VAL A 169 6.04 1.14 -4.05
N TYR A 170 5.67 2.27 -4.65
CA TYR A 170 6.16 3.60 -4.28
C TYR A 170 5.21 4.36 -3.35
N SER A 171 4.03 3.84 -3.05
CA SER A 171 3.10 4.48 -2.13
C SER A 171 3.44 4.14 -0.68
N GLN A 172 3.19 5.08 0.23
CA GLN A 172 3.43 4.88 1.66
C GLN A 172 2.42 3.92 2.29
N VAL A 173 1.18 3.96 1.83
CA VAL A 173 0.12 3.04 2.26
C VAL A 173 -0.49 2.36 1.05
N TYR A 174 -0.51 1.06 1.06
CA TYR A 174 -0.90 0.23 -0.06
C TYR A 174 -2.10 -0.65 0.29
N MET A 175 -3.15 -0.59 -0.51
CA MET A 175 -4.33 -1.43 -0.33
C MET A 175 -4.36 -2.54 -1.38
N ILE A 176 -4.46 -3.77 -0.91
CA ILE A 176 -4.55 -4.98 -1.75
C ILE A 176 -5.88 -5.68 -1.48
N LYS A 177 -6.41 -6.28 -2.51
CA LYS A 177 -7.50 -7.24 -2.42
C LYS A 177 -6.94 -8.66 -2.46
#